data_82ae8ba1d209fb6379ecbfb6f3827141
#
_entry.id   82ae8ba1d209fb6379ecbfb6f3827141
#
_cell.length_a   1.000
_cell.length_b   1.000
_cell.length_c   1.000
_cell.angle_alpha   90.00
_cell.angle_beta   90.00
_cell.angle_gamma   90.00
#
_symmetry.space_group_name_H-M   'P 1'
#
loop_
_entity.id
_entity.type
_entity.pdbx_description
1 polymer ?
#
loop_
_entity_poly.entity_id
_entity_poly.type
_entity_poly.pdbx_seq_one_letter_code
_entity_poly.pdbx_strand_id
1 'polypeptide(L)'
;PMMDNGPLYVHASRDKMKPGPKKHYQSAALGTTPAAELAKLAQPEAQTINADPQGATVELLRLPPRQQHTMSGPEHGGGQFFFVTAGSLMADGLEYPKWSCLWSASDDPAFEVVAGAGGVEVLLLGFPQTEYRATYSAATQIGL
;
A
#
# COMPACT_ATOMS: atom_id res chain seq x y z
N PRO A 1 33.28 4.68 10.61
CA PRO A 1 32.67 4.60 9.94
C PRO A 1 31.99 4.86 8.93
N MET A 2 31.88 4.60 8.63
CA MET A 2 31.47 4.80 7.83
C MET A 2 30.53 5.15 7.57
N MET A 3 30.30 5.42 7.52
CA MET A 3 29.60 5.77 7.25
C MET A 3 29.16 5.98 6.36
N ASP A 4 28.81 5.62 6.24
CA ASP A 4 28.39 5.85 5.20
C ASP A 4 27.25 6.53 4.96
N ASN A 5 27.05 7.16 4.51
CA ASN A 5 26.26 8.22 4.10
C ASN A 5 25.28 7.88 3.02
N GLY A 6 24.97 6.68 2.86
CA GLY A 6 24.13 6.25 1.78
C GLY A 6 24.83 6.33 0.41
N PRO A 7 24.55 5.35 -0.42
CA PRO A 7 25.23 5.20 -1.70
C PRO A 7 24.85 6.22 -2.75
N LEU A 8 23.82 7.04 -2.51
CA LEU A 8 23.29 7.94 -3.52
C LEU A 8 23.80 9.37 -3.44
N TYR A 9 24.65 9.69 -2.47
CA TYR A 9 25.20 11.02 -2.37
C TYR A 9 26.42 11.17 -3.25
N VAL A 10 26.30 11.94 -4.31
CA VAL A 10 27.40 12.26 -5.23
C VAL A 10 27.67 13.76 -5.17
N HIS A 11 28.82 14.12 -4.70
CA HIS A 11 29.21 15.53 -4.50
C HIS A 11 29.11 16.35 -5.78
N ALA A 12 29.55 15.78 -6.89
CA ALA A 12 29.53 16.43 -8.19
C ALA A 12 28.11 16.68 -8.74
N SER A 13 27.13 15.99 -8.20
CA SER A 13 25.73 16.13 -8.63
C SER A 13 24.87 16.93 -7.64
N ARG A 14 25.49 17.51 -6.63
CA ARG A 14 24.78 18.21 -5.55
C ARG A 14 23.83 19.29 -6.09
N ASP A 15 24.31 20.07 -7.03
CA ASP A 15 23.53 21.18 -7.59
C ASP A 15 22.37 20.72 -8.47
N LYS A 16 22.40 19.46 -8.90
CA LYS A 16 21.34 18.83 -9.69
C LYS A 16 20.29 18.16 -8.83
N MET A 17 20.61 17.96 -7.56
CA MET A 17 19.68 17.33 -6.61
C MET A 17 18.72 18.38 -6.08
N LYS A 18 17.58 18.49 -6.68
CA LYS A 18 16.52 19.34 -6.15
C LYS A 18 15.74 18.53 -5.10
N PRO A 19 15.71 19.01 -3.86
CA PRO A 19 14.84 18.36 -2.87
C PRO A 19 13.39 18.57 -3.30
N GLY A 20 12.72 17.48 -3.62
CA GLY A 20 11.28 17.48 -3.82
C GLY A 20 10.55 17.72 -2.50
N PRO A 21 9.26 18.03 -2.55
CA PRO A 21 8.45 18.11 -1.34
C PRO A 21 8.45 16.75 -0.66
N LYS A 22 9.03 16.71 0.53
CA LYS A 22 9.08 15.49 1.33
C LYS A 22 7.92 15.51 2.31
N LYS A 23 7.07 14.51 2.21
CA LYS A 23 6.06 14.25 3.22
C LYS A 23 6.50 13.07 4.07
N HIS A 24 6.46 13.24 5.38
CA HIS A 24 6.74 12.19 6.33
C HIS A 24 5.44 11.75 6.98
N TYR A 25 5.20 10.47 6.96
CA TYR A 25 4.07 9.86 7.63
C TYR A 25 4.59 8.94 8.71
N GLN A 26 4.12 9.14 9.91
CA GLN A 26 4.46 8.29 11.03
C GLN A 26 3.20 8.00 11.83
N SER A 27 2.87 6.73 11.93
CA SER A 27 1.79 6.29 12.81
C SER A 27 2.37 5.84 14.16
N ALA A 28 1.50 5.69 15.14
CA ALA A 28 1.82 4.91 16.31
C ALA A 28 2.11 3.46 15.88
N ALA A 29 2.85 2.73 16.71
CA ALA A 29 3.10 1.32 16.43
C ALA A 29 1.78 0.56 16.35
N LEU A 30 1.61 -0.21 15.28
CA LEU A 30 0.44 -1.02 15.05
C LEU A 30 0.80 -2.48 15.28
N GLY A 31 0.11 -3.13 16.22
CA GLY A 31 0.18 -4.56 16.37
C GLY A 31 -0.72 -5.24 15.32
N THR A 32 -0.37 -6.45 14.96
CA THR A 32 -1.26 -7.28 14.13
C THR A 32 -2.41 -7.82 14.98
N THR A 33 -3.59 -7.96 14.37
CA THR A 33 -4.75 -8.52 15.06
C THR A 33 -4.51 -9.99 15.43
N PRO A 34 -4.71 -10.40 16.68
CA PRO A 34 -4.58 -11.80 17.06
C PRO A 34 -5.54 -12.69 16.27
N ALA A 35 -5.10 -13.90 15.96
CA ALA A 35 -5.90 -14.85 15.19
C ALA A 35 -7.26 -15.13 15.81
N ALA A 36 -7.33 -15.22 17.15
CA ALA A 36 -8.58 -15.47 17.85
C ALA A 36 -9.59 -14.32 17.70
N GLU A 37 -9.13 -13.08 17.67
CA GLU A 37 -10.00 -11.92 17.45
C GLU A 37 -10.48 -11.85 16.00
N LEU A 38 -9.58 -12.12 15.06
CA LEU A 38 -9.89 -12.12 13.64
C LEU A 38 -10.95 -13.19 13.31
N ALA A 39 -10.82 -14.37 13.91
CA ALA A 39 -11.77 -15.46 13.72
C ALA A 39 -13.17 -15.17 14.27
N LYS A 40 -13.30 -14.22 15.18
CA LYS A 40 -14.58 -13.85 15.81
C LYS A 40 -15.26 -12.66 15.18
N LEU A 41 -14.65 -12.04 14.16
CA LEU A 41 -15.29 -10.93 13.48
C LEU A 41 -16.62 -11.34 12.88
N ALA A 42 -17.64 -10.51 13.09
CA ALA A 42 -18.98 -10.74 12.55
C ALA A 42 -19.20 -10.04 11.21
N GLN A 43 -18.45 -8.97 10.94
CA GLN A 43 -18.59 -8.14 9.75
C GLN A 43 -17.24 -7.49 9.40
N PRO A 44 -17.07 -7.04 8.15
CA PRO A 44 -15.88 -6.30 7.76
C PRO A 44 -15.70 -5.04 8.57
N GLU A 45 -14.45 -4.73 8.89
CA GLU A 45 -14.06 -3.52 9.59
C GLU A 45 -12.98 -2.80 8.79
N ALA A 46 -13.08 -1.50 8.67
CA ALA A 46 -12.08 -0.66 8.03
C ALA A 46 -11.65 0.46 8.99
N GLN A 47 -10.36 0.66 9.10
CA GLN A 47 -9.78 1.70 9.94
C GLN A 47 -8.83 2.55 9.11
N THR A 48 -9.12 3.83 8.99
CA THR A 48 -8.22 4.79 8.34
C THR A 48 -7.11 5.17 9.31
N ILE A 49 -5.87 4.94 8.91
CA ILE A 49 -4.70 5.29 9.71
C ILE A 49 -4.14 6.63 9.24
N ASN A 50 -4.12 6.83 7.93
CA ASN A 50 -3.71 8.11 7.34
C ASN A 50 -4.54 8.36 6.09
N ALA A 51 -5.05 9.57 5.96
CA ALA A 51 -5.83 9.98 4.79
C ALA A 51 -5.36 11.38 4.36
N ASP A 52 -4.42 11.43 3.45
CA ASP A 52 -3.96 12.68 2.85
C ASP A 52 -4.41 12.71 1.39
N PRO A 53 -5.35 13.60 1.02
CA PRO A 53 -5.83 13.67 -0.37
C PRO A 53 -4.74 13.93 -1.40
N GLN A 54 -3.63 14.53 -0.97
CA GLN A 54 -2.49 14.85 -1.84
C GLN A 54 -1.26 14.00 -1.53
N GLY A 55 -1.41 12.98 -0.72
CA GLY A 55 -0.31 12.14 -0.27
C GLY A 55 -0.70 10.68 -0.18
N ALA A 56 0.07 9.94 0.60
CA ALA A 56 -0.21 8.52 0.82
C ALA A 56 -1.42 8.33 1.71
N THR A 57 -2.20 7.30 1.40
CA THR A 57 -3.31 6.84 2.23
C THR A 57 -2.95 5.51 2.86
N VAL A 58 -3.34 5.29 4.09
CA VAL A 58 -3.12 4.04 4.80
C VAL A 58 -4.42 3.63 5.47
N GLU A 59 -4.88 2.45 5.14
CA GLU A 59 -6.10 1.88 5.68
C GLU A 59 -5.86 0.44 6.11
N LEU A 60 -6.47 0.05 7.20
CA LEU A 60 -6.43 -1.32 7.70
C LEU A 60 -7.81 -1.94 7.53
N LEU A 61 -7.87 -2.99 6.74
CA LEU A 61 -9.10 -3.73 6.47
C LEU A 61 -9.05 -5.09 7.16
N ARG A 62 -10.10 -5.42 7.91
CA ARG A 62 -10.27 -6.73 8.53
C ARG A 62 -11.54 -7.38 7.99
N LEU A 63 -11.41 -8.61 7.53
CA LEU A 63 -12.54 -9.38 7.00
C LEU A 63 -12.76 -10.63 7.87
N PRO A 64 -14.03 -10.93 8.18
CA PRO A 64 -14.39 -12.17 8.85
C PRO A 64 -13.95 -13.41 8.06
N PRO A 65 -13.88 -14.59 8.72
CA PRO A 65 -13.59 -15.83 8.01
C PRO A 65 -14.46 -16.04 6.78
N ARG A 66 -13.84 -16.37 5.66
CA ARG A 66 -14.49 -16.67 4.38
C ARG A 66 -15.35 -15.55 3.79
N GLN A 67 -15.18 -14.35 4.30
CA GLN A 67 -15.89 -13.17 3.78
C GLN A 67 -15.39 -12.81 2.38
N GLN A 68 -16.32 -12.71 1.45
CA GLN A 68 -16.06 -12.15 0.13
C GLN A 68 -16.03 -10.61 0.21
N HIS A 69 -15.12 -10.00 -0.50
CA HIS A 69 -14.97 -8.55 -0.53
C HIS A 69 -14.44 -8.09 -1.88
N THR A 70 -14.93 -6.95 -2.34
CA THR A 70 -14.42 -6.33 -3.56
C THR A 70 -13.37 -5.29 -3.18
N MET A 71 -12.14 -5.50 -3.61
CA MET A 71 -11.08 -4.51 -3.47
C MET A 71 -11.24 -3.49 -4.57
N SER A 72 -11.46 -2.24 -4.19
CA SER A 72 -11.52 -1.14 -5.14
C SER A 72 -10.13 -0.85 -5.68
N GLY A 73 -10.06 -0.56 -6.97
CA GLY A 73 -8.86 -0.01 -7.54
C GLY A 73 -8.61 1.40 -7.00
N PRO A 74 -7.39 1.91 -7.10
CA PRO A 74 -7.07 3.27 -6.66
C PRO A 74 -7.68 4.29 -7.62
N GLU A 75 -8.83 4.82 -7.26
CA GLU A 75 -9.61 5.71 -8.15
C GLU A 75 -8.84 6.95 -8.62
N HIS A 76 -7.91 7.43 -7.82
CA HIS A 76 -7.22 8.71 -8.08
C HIS A 76 -5.74 8.67 -7.73
N GLY A 77 -5.10 7.52 -7.82
CA GLY A 77 -3.75 7.40 -7.29
C GLY A 77 -2.71 6.85 -8.26
N GLY A 78 -1.50 6.72 -7.76
CA GLY A 78 -0.38 6.07 -8.42
C GLY A 78 -0.33 4.56 -8.23
N GLY A 79 -1.39 3.95 -7.74
CA GLY A 79 -1.45 2.54 -7.40
C GLY A 79 -1.50 2.30 -5.90
N GLN A 80 -1.64 1.04 -5.52
CA GLN A 80 -1.70 0.67 -4.10
C GLN A 80 -1.10 -0.71 -3.84
N PHE A 81 -0.56 -0.87 -2.64
CA PHE A 81 -0.15 -2.16 -2.12
C PHE A 81 -1.19 -2.71 -1.16
N PHE A 82 -1.36 -4.01 -1.19
CA PHE A 82 -2.14 -4.78 -0.22
C PHE A 82 -1.16 -5.69 0.51
N PHE A 83 -1.00 -5.46 1.79
CA PHE A 83 -0.06 -6.21 2.62
C PHE A 83 -0.83 -7.02 3.64
N VAL A 84 -0.73 -8.35 3.58
CA VAL A 84 -1.44 -9.25 4.50
C VAL A 84 -0.70 -9.26 5.83
N THR A 85 -1.33 -8.73 6.87
CA THR A 85 -0.71 -8.61 8.20
C THR A 85 -1.19 -9.67 9.19
N ALA A 86 -2.30 -10.32 8.92
CA ALA A 86 -2.79 -11.45 9.71
C ALA A 86 -3.76 -12.31 8.89
N GLY A 87 -3.82 -13.58 9.19
CA GLY A 87 -4.68 -14.51 8.47
C GLY A 87 -4.19 -14.80 7.06
N SER A 88 -5.10 -14.99 6.14
CA SER A 88 -4.81 -15.25 4.74
C SER A 88 -5.87 -14.66 3.82
N LEU A 89 -5.46 -14.32 2.60
CA LEU A 89 -6.30 -13.76 1.55
C LEU A 89 -6.33 -14.70 0.37
N MET A 90 -7.53 -14.99 -0.15
CA MET A 90 -7.71 -15.79 -1.36
C MET A 90 -8.05 -14.86 -2.52
N ALA A 91 -7.32 -14.96 -3.59
CA ALA A 91 -7.58 -14.22 -4.83
C ALA A 91 -7.15 -15.05 -6.04
N ASP A 92 -7.97 -15.08 -7.08
CA ASP A 92 -7.70 -15.84 -8.32
C ASP A 92 -7.31 -17.32 -8.08
N GLY A 93 -7.91 -17.95 -7.07
CA GLY A 93 -7.63 -19.34 -6.73
C GLY A 93 -6.32 -19.56 -5.98
N LEU A 94 -5.60 -18.50 -5.64
CA LEU A 94 -4.36 -18.57 -4.88
C LEU A 94 -4.57 -18.08 -3.45
N GLU A 95 -3.88 -18.70 -2.50
CA GLU A 95 -3.87 -18.27 -1.12
C GLU A 95 -2.62 -17.43 -0.85
N TYR A 96 -2.85 -16.24 -0.30
CA TYR A 96 -1.80 -15.31 0.11
C TYR A 96 -1.74 -15.30 1.63
N PRO A 97 -0.74 -15.94 2.23
CA PRO A 97 -0.60 -15.99 3.68
C PRO A 97 -0.08 -14.67 4.24
N LYS A 98 0.01 -14.61 5.57
CA LYS A 98 0.62 -13.49 6.29
C LYS A 98 1.95 -13.09 5.65
N TRP A 99 2.17 -11.80 5.52
CA TRP A 99 3.35 -11.15 4.91
C TRP A 99 3.38 -11.17 3.38
N SER A 100 2.33 -11.64 2.73
CA SER A 100 2.18 -11.46 1.28
C SER A 100 1.91 -10.00 0.96
N CYS A 101 2.45 -9.56 -0.16
CA CYS A 101 2.25 -8.20 -0.68
C CYS A 101 1.77 -8.28 -2.13
N LEU A 102 0.64 -7.64 -2.42
CA LEU A 102 0.07 -7.55 -3.75
C LEU A 102 0.10 -6.10 -4.20
N TRP A 103 0.26 -5.91 -5.50
CA TRP A 103 0.26 -4.59 -6.11
C TRP A 103 -0.93 -4.44 -7.07
N SER A 104 -1.60 -3.29 -7.01
CA SER A 104 -2.61 -2.89 -7.96
C SER A 104 -2.20 -1.57 -8.59
N ALA A 105 -2.10 -1.55 -9.91
CA ALA A 105 -1.77 -0.32 -10.65
C ALA A 105 -2.96 0.62 -10.68
N SER A 106 -2.72 1.89 -11.03
CA SER A 106 -3.75 2.93 -11.04
C SER A 106 -4.89 2.69 -12.02
N ASP A 107 -4.63 1.90 -13.05
CA ASP A 107 -5.60 1.55 -14.10
C ASP A 107 -6.18 0.14 -13.96
N ASP A 108 -5.79 -0.59 -12.92
CA ASP A 108 -6.34 -1.91 -12.68
C ASP A 108 -7.81 -1.83 -12.24
N PRO A 109 -8.66 -2.75 -12.72
CA PRO A 109 -10.05 -2.79 -12.28
C PRO A 109 -10.15 -3.30 -10.84
N ALA A 110 -11.31 -3.07 -10.23
CA ALA A 110 -11.66 -3.69 -8.96
C ALA A 110 -11.60 -5.22 -9.09
N PHE A 111 -11.21 -5.89 -8.02
CA PHE A 111 -11.09 -7.34 -8.02
C PHE A 111 -11.66 -7.95 -6.75
N GLU A 112 -12.10 -9.20 -6.87
CA GLU A 112 -12.73 -9.94 -5.80
C GLU A 112 -11.67 -10.71 -4.99
N VAL A 113 -11.84 -10.69 -3.68
CA VAL A 113 -11.04 -11.48 -2.74
C VAL A 113 -11.94 -12.19 -1.76
N VAL A 114 -11.41 -13.23 -1.14
CA VAL A 114 -12.10 -13.96 -0.08
C VAL A 114 -11.14 -14.11 1.08
N ALA A 115 -11.59 -13.81 2.28
CA ALA A 115 -10.81 -14.08 3.47
C ALA A 115 -10.60 -15.57 3.67
N GLY A 116 -9.46 -15.97 4.15
CA GLY A 116 -9.21 -17.38 4.50
C GLY A 116 -10.09 -17.87 5.62
N ALA A 117 -9.93 -19.14 6.01
CA ALA A 117 -10.75 -19.79 7.02
C ALA A 117 -10.68 -19.13 8.41
N GLY A 118 -9.60 -18.41 8.69
CA GLY A 118 -9.42 -17.66 9.95
C GLY A 118 -9.66 -16.17 9.86
N GLY A 119 -10.15 -15.68 8.72
CA GLY A 119 -10.24 -14.25 8.43
C GLY A 119 -8.94 -13.69 7.88
N VAL A 120 -8.93 -12.39 7.62
CA VAL A 120 -7.74 -11.70 7.12
C VAL A 120 -7.69 -10.25 7.59
N GLU A 121 -6.48 -9.78 7.87
CA GLU A 121 -6.18 -8.37 8.06
C GLU A 121 -5.25 -7.92 6.94
N VAL A 122 -5.61 -6.85 6.25
CA VAL A 122 -4.85 -6.32 5.12
C VAL A 122 -4.58 -4.84 5.36
N LEU A 123 -3.32 -4.47 5.22
CA LEU A 123 -2.90 -3.07 5.22
C LEU A 123 -2.89 -2.58 3.76
N LEU A 124 -3.67 -1.54 3.49
CA LEU A 124 -3.77 -0.93 2.18
C LEU A 124 -2.94 0.35 2.17
N LEU A 125 -1.96 0.41 1.29
CA LEU A 125 -1.08 1.55 1.12
C LEU A 125 -1.33 2.16 -0.25
N GLY A 126 -2.04 3.28 -0.28
CA GLY A 126 -2.34 4.01 -1.52
C GLY A 126 -1.34 5.13 -1.76
N PHE A 127 -0.94 5.30 -3.01
CA PHE A 127 0.00 6.34 -3.40
C PHE A 127 -0.69 7.39 -4.27
N PRO A 128 -0.35 8.66 -4.08
CA PRO A 128 -0.90 9.72 -4.92
C PRO A 128 -0.26 9.71 -6.30
N GLN A 129 -0.98 10.24 -7.27
CA GLN A 129 -0.39 10.60 -8.54
C GLN A 129 0.31 11.94 -8.36
N THR A 130 1.62 11.98 -8.58
CA THR A 130 2.42 13.18 -8.33
C THR A 130 2.77 13.90 -9.62
N GLU A 131 2.95 15.22 -9.53
CA GLU A 131 3.43 16.02 -10.66
C GLU A 131 4.79 15.56 -11.19
N TYR A 132 5.64 15.08 -10.28
CA TYR A 132 6.93 14.54 -10.65
C TYR A 132 6.81 13.38 -11.65
N ARG A 133 5.88 12.47 -11.43
CA ARG A 133 5.64 11.35 -12.32
C ARG A 133 5.14 11.82 -13.68
N ALA A 134 4.23 12.78 -13.70
CA ALA A 134 3.72 13.36 -14.94
C ALA A 134 4.82 14.06 -15.73
N THR A 135 5.67 14.84 -15.05
CA THR A 135 6.81 15.53 -15.67
C THR A 135 7.81 14.53 -16.24
N TYR A 136 8.11 13.46 -15.50
CA TYR A 136 9.02 12.41 -15.98
C TYR A 136 8.47 11.71 -17.22
N SER A 137 7.19 11.37 -17.21
CA SER A 137 6.53 10.76 -18.37
C SER A 137 6.57 11.66 -19.59
N ALA A 138 6.32 12.96 -19.43
CA ALA A 138 6.41 13.93 -20.51
C ALA A 138 7.84 14.02 -21.06
N ALA A 139 8.85 14.08 -20.21
CA ALA A 139 10.25 14.09 -20.63
C ALA A 139 10.63 12.83 -21.41
N THR A 140 10.13 11.67 -21.01
CA THR A 140 10.34 10.42 -21.73
C THR A 140 9.68 10.44 -23.10
N GLN A 141 8.48 10.99 -23.22
CA GLN A 141 7.75 11.08 -24.49
C GLN A 141 8.42 11.98 -25.51
N ILE A 142 9.12 13.00 -25.08
CA ILE A 142 9.86 13.89 -26.00
C ILE A 142 11.30 13.40 -26.27
N GLY A 143 11.66 12.21 -25.82
CA GLY A 143 12.94 11.58 -26.14
C GLY A 143 14.16 12.12 -25.43
N LEU A 144 13.98 12.74 -24.30
CA LEU A 144 15.07 13.28 -23.48
C LEU A 144 15.70 12.26 -22.52
#